data_60e00239991dd96d0ffebf1c987cdded
#
_entry.id   60e00239991dd96d0ffebf1c987cdded
#
_cell.length_a   1.000
_cell.length_b   1.000
_cell.length_c   1.000
_cell.angle_alpha   90.00
_cell.angle_beta   90.00
_cell.angle_gamma   90.00
#
_symmetry.space_group_name_H-M   'P 1'
#
loop_
_entity.id
_entity.type
_entity.pdbx_description
1 polymer ?
#
loop_
_entity_poly.entity_id
_entity_poly.type
_entity_poly.pdbx_seq_one_letter_code
_entity_poly.pdbx_strand_id
1 'polypeptide(L)'
;DAARPCLRPDDLSRLVELGIRHPVGALLAQPMSDTVKRADGLGQSEATVARGNLWRAQTPQLFRRGELTEALDAMLSIGSLPTDEANALEVLGKSPLLVEGSADNLKVTSAIDRILAAAILESRKQSVS
;
A
#
# COMPACT_ATOMS: atom_id res chain seq x y z
N ASP A 1 9.53 5.44 -2.22
CA ASP A 1 9.80 4.66 -1.01
C ASP A 1 10.97 3.72 -1.25
N ALA A 2 12.09 4.02 -0.61
CA ALA A 2 13.33 3.23 -0.75
C ALA A 2 13.17 1.77 -0.24
N ALA A 3 12.16 1.51 0.58
CA ALA A 3 11.88 0.16 1.08
C ALA A 3 11.18 -0.74 0.04
N ARG A 4 10.78 -0.22 -1.13
CA ARG A 4 10.15 -0.99 -2.22
C ARG A 4 10.95 -0.90 -3.53
N PRO A 5 12.12 -1.53 -3.58
CA PRO A 5 13.03 -1.41 -4.74
C PRO A 5 12.50 -2.08 -6.01
N CYS A 6 11.49 -2.93 -5.90
CA CYS A 6 10.94 -3.69 -7.01
C CYS A 6 9.69 -3.05 -7.65
N LEU A 7 9.41 -1.76 -7.37
CA LEU A 7 8.34 -1.04 -8.03
C LEU A 7 8.47 -1.13 -9.56
N ARG A 8 7.39 -1.47 -10.25
CA ARG A 8 7.33 -1.53 -11.72
C ARG A 8 6.95 -0.17 -12.30
N PRO A 9 7.61 0.29 -13.37
CA PRO A 9 7.22 1.52 -14.07
C PRO A 9 5.75 1.52 -14.52
N ASP A 10 5.24 0.38 -14.98
CA ASP A 10 3.85 0.24 -15.43
C ASP A 10 2.84 0.42 -14.28
N ASP A 11 3.17 -0.09 -13.09
CA ASP A 11 2.33 0.12 -11.90
C ASP A 11 2.30 1.61 -11.52
N LEU A 12 3.45 2.28 -11.57
CA LEU A 12 3.54 3.71 -11.32
C LEU A 12 2.74 4.51 -12.35
N SER A 13 2.87 4.18 -13.63
CA SER A 13 2.14 4.86 -14.71
C SER A 13 0.62 4.71 -14.52
N ARG A 14 0.15 3.50 -14.23
CA ARG A 14 -1.26 3.22 -13.96
C ARG A 14 -1.78 3.96 -12.72
N LEU A 15 -0.98 4.00 -11.64
CA LEU A 15 -1.32 4.76 -10.44
C LEU A 15 -1.49 6.24 -10.75
N VAL A 16 -0.57 6.83 -11.50
CA VAL A 16 -0.60 8.25 -11.86
C VAL A 16 -1.83 8.55 -12.75
N GLU A 17 -2.06 7.74 -13.78
CA GLU A 17 -3.18 7.94 -14.68
C GLU A 17 -4.53 7.90 -13.95
N LEU A 18 -4.76 6.90 -13.13
CA LEU A 18 -6.02 6.71 -12.39
C LEU A 18 -6.13 7.68 -11.21
N GLY A 19 -5.05 7.91 -10.48
CA GLY A 19 -5.04 8.78 -9.30
C GLY A 19 -5.27 10.26 -9.63
N ILE A 20 -4.77 10.76 -10.77
CA ILE A 20 -5.03 12.13 -11.21
C ILE A 20 -6.51 12.35 -11.51
N ARG A 21 -7.18 11.35 -12.07
CA ARG A 21 -8.60 11.41 -12.44
C ARG A 21 -9.52 11.21 -11.23
N HIS A 22 -9.03 10.56 -10.17
CA HIS A 22 -9.85 10.31 -8.98
C HIS A 22 -9.90 11.57 -8.09
N PRO A 23 -11.07 11.93 -7.52
CA PRO A 23 -11.24 13.16 -6.73
C PRO A 23 -10.33 13.19 -5.49
N VAL A 24 -10.09 12.04 -4.84
CA VAL A 24 -9.26 11.95 -3.63
C VAL A 24 -7.81 11.62 -3.95
N GLY A 25 -7.56 10.88 -5.02
CA GLY A 25 -6.27 10.27 -5.33
C GLY A 25 -6.31 8.74 -5.23
N ALA A 26 -5.15 8.11 -5.23
CA ALA A 26 -5.05 6.66 -5.28
C ALA A 26 -3.81 6.13 -4.59
N LEU A 27 -3.81 4.83 -4.27
CA LEU A 27 -2.65 4.10 -3.79
C LEU A 27 -2.54 2.75 -4.51
N LEU A 28 -1.32 2.25 -4.65
CA LEU A 28 -1.12 0.87 -5.04
C LEU A 28 -1.52 -0.06 -3.89
N ALA A 29 -2.18 -1.15 -4.22
CA ALA A 29 -2.58 -2.17 -3.26
C ALA A 29 -2.69 -3.54 -3.92
N GLN A 30 -2.72 -4.59 -3.11
CA GLN A 30 -2.92 -5.97 -3.57
C GLN A 30 -4.11 -6.59 -2.86
N PRO A 31 -5.02 -7.29 -3.55
CA PRO A 31 -6.04 -8.10 -2.91
C PRO A 31 -5.39 -9.11 -1.95
N MET A 32 -6.04 -9.36 -0.82
CA MET A 32 -5.57 -10.38 0.12
C MET A 32 -5.83 -11.78 -0.45
N SER A 33 -4.77 -12.54 -0.69
CA SER A 33 -4.84 -13.91 -1.20
C SER A 33 -4.93 -14.97 -0.10
N ASP A 34 -4.31 -14.70 1.06
CA ASP A 34 -4.26 -15.64 2.18
C ASP A 34 -5.50 -15.57 3.07
N THR A 35 -5.77 -16.64 3.82
CA THR A 35 -6.78 -16.61 4.86
C THR A 35 -6.33 -15.70 6.01
N VAL A 36 -7.16 -14.73 6.35
CA VAL A 36 -6.88 -13.77 7.42
C VAL A 36 -7.57 -14.23 8.70
N LYS A 37 -6.82 -14.33 9.78
CA LYS A 37 -7.31 -14.66 11.11
C LYS A 37 -7.27 -13.43 12.01
N ARG A 38 -8.31 -13.26 12.83
CA ARG A 38 -8.26 -12.35 13.96
C ARG A 38 -7.80 -13.16 15.17
N ALA A 39 -6.80 -12.65 15.89
CA ALA A 39 -6.37 -13.24 17.15
C ALA A 39 -7.02 -12.52 18.32
N ASP A 40 -7.25 -13.25 19.41
CA ASP A 40 -7.57 -12.69 20.72
C ASP A 40 -6.31 -12.15 21.43
N GLY A 41 -6.49 -11.62 22.65
CA GLY A 41 -5.37 -11.09 23.46
C GLY A 41 -4.36 -12.16 23.93
N LEU A 42 -4.65 -13.44 23.75
CA LEU A 42 -3.80 -14.59 24.13
C LEU A 42 -3.11 -15.22 22.90
N GLY A 43 -3.30 -14.67 21.71
CA GLY A 43 -2.72 -15.18 20.46
C GLY A 43 -3.48 -16.39 19.88
N GLN A 44 -4.70 -16.67 20.33
CA GLN A 44 -5.54 -17.73 19.79
C GLN A 44 -6.40 -17.20 18.65
N SER A 45 -6.73 -18.08 17.69
CA SER A 45 -7.58 -17.69 16.56
C SER A 45 -9.03 -17.50 17.03
N GLU A 46 -9.47 -16.25 17.11
CA GLU A 46 -10.85 -15.90 17.47
C GLU A 46 -11.81 -16.05 16.29
N ALA A 47 -11.40 -15.64 15.09
CA ALA A 47 -12.25 -15.65 13.91
C ALA A 47 -11.46 -15.70 12.60
N THR A 48 -12.11 -16.18 11.55
CA THR A 48 -11.67 -15.97 10.17
C THR A 48 -12.32 -14.71 9.62
N VAL A 49 -11.50 -13.78 9.14
CA VAL A 49 -11.97 -12.53 8.54
C VAL A 49 -12.28 -12.74 7.06
N ALA A 50 -13.46 -12.33 6.61
CA ALA A 50 -13.81 -12.35 5.18
C ALA A 50 -12.87 -11.46 4.39
N ARG A 51 -12.13 -12.04 3.44
CA ARG A 51 -11.06 -11.35 2.72
C ARG A 51 -11.49 -10.67 1.41
N GLY A 52 -12.73 -10.85 0.96
CA GLY A 52 -13.22 -10.37 -0.34
C GLY A 52 -13.02 -8.87 -0.60
N ASN A 53 -12.99 -8.07 0.48
CA ASN A 53 -12.77 -6.61 0.41
C ASN A 53 -11.51 -6.19 1.18
N LEU A 54 -10.60 -7.11 1.48
CA LEU A 54 -9.35 -6.79 2.15
C LEU A 54 -8.21 -6.70 1.15
N TRP A 55 -7.45 -5.61 1.25
CA TRP A 55 -6.30 -5.31 0.42
C TRP A 55 -5.10 -4.98 1.28
N ARG A 56 -3.92 -5.36 0.83
CA ARG A 56 -2.64 -4.93 1.42
C ARG A 56 -2.22 -3.65 0.75
N ALA A 57 -2.16 -2.54 1.49
CA ALA A 57 -1.65 -1.28 0.98
C ALA A 57 -0.18 -1.40 0.58
N GLN A 58 0.16 -0.77 -0.53
CA GLN A 58 1.53 -0.62 -1.03
C GLN A 58 1.85 0.87 -1.18
N THR A 59 3.07 1.18 -1.53
CA THR A 59 3.51 2.48 -2.03
C THR A 59 4.03 2.31 -3.46
N PRO A 60 4.02 3.40 -4.28
CA PRO A 60 3.64 4.77 -3.95
C PRO A 60 2.15 4.99 -3.75
N GLN A 61 1.83 6.11 -3.09
CA GLN A 61 0.49 6.65 -2.91
C GLN A 61 0.46 8.06 -3.51
N LEU A 62 -0.60 8.44 -4.19
CA LEU A 62 -0.73 9.69 -4.95
C LEU A 62 -1.96 10.47 -4.51
N PHE A 63 -1.75 11.64 -3.92
CA PHE A 63 -2.81 12.52 -3.43
C PHE A 63 -2.56 13.98 -3.82
N ARG A 64 -3.61 14.78 -3.80
CA ARG A 64 -3.49 16.24 -3.92
C ARG A 64 -2.83 16.79 -2.68
N ARG A 65 -1.78 17.60 -2.86
CA ARG A 65 -0.96 18.12 -1.77
C ARG A 65 -1.79 18.85 -0.71
N GLY A 66 -2.71 19.72 -1.13
CA GLY A 66 -3.53 20.49 -0.18
C GLY A 66 -4.40 19.60 0.71
N GLU A 67 -5.09 18.63 0.09
CA GLU A 67 -5.95 17.70 0.83
C GLU A 67 -5.17 16.80 1.78
N LEU A 68 -4.00 16.32 1.35
CA LEU A 68 -3.15 15.51 2.21
C LEU A 68 -2.59 16.32 3.39
N THR A 69 -2.16 17.57 3.15
CA THR A 69 -1.67 18.45 4.22
C THR A 69 -2.76 18.69 5.27
N GLU A 70 -3.98 19.04 4.82
CA GLU A 70 -5.13 19.23 5.73
C GLU A 70 -5.43 17.96 6.55
N ALA A 71 -5.40 16.79 5.92
CA ALA A 71 -5.66 15.53 6.60
C ALA A 71 -4.59 15.21 7.66
N LEU A 72 -3.33 15.41 7.33
CA LEU A 72 -2.22 15.19 8.27
C LEU A 72 -2.27 16.16 9.44
N ASP A 73 -2.53 17.45 9.19
CA ASP A 73 -2.65 18.46 10.24
C ASP A 73 -3.83 18.16 11.18
N ALA A 74 -4.97 17.72 10.64
CA ALA A 74 -6.11 17.30 11.43
C ALA A 74 -5.80 16.13 12.36
N MET A 75 -5.10 15.10 11.86
CA MET A 75 -4.68 13.97 12.69
C MET A 75 -3.68 14.37 13.77
N LEU A 76 -2.70 15.19 13.44
CA LEU A 76 -1.73 15.68 14.41
C LEU A 76 -2.38 16.51 15.50
N SER A 77 -3.39 17.31 15.17
CA SER A 77 -4.13 18.15 16.14
C SER A 77 -4.86 17.35 17.22
N ILE A 78 -5.25 16.10 16.92
CA ILE A 78 -5.87 15.17 17.87
C ILE A 78 -4.86 14.20 18.50
N GLY A 79 -3.56 14.40 18.26
CA GLY A 79 -2.49 13.55 18.80
C GLY A 79 -2.43 12.15 18.17
N SER A 80 -3.00 11.95 16.98
CA SER A 80 -2.97 10.69 16.24
C SER A 80 -1.92 10.73 15.14
N LEU A 81 -1.26 9.59 14.91
CA LEU A 81 -0.36 9.40 13.78
C LEU A 81 -0.99 8.45 12.77
N PRO A 82 -1.02 8.80 11.47
CA PRO A 82 -1.53 7.90 10.46
C PRO A 82 -0.58 6.71 10.24
N THR A 83 -1.13 5.57 9.87
CA THR A 83 -0.36 4.38 9.49
C THR A 83 0.28 4.55 8.10
N ASP A 84 -0.40 5.28 7.24
CA ASP A 84 0.05 5.73 5.93
C ASP A 84 -0.72 7.00 5.52
N GLU A 85 -0.39 7.59 4.37
CA GLU A 85 -1.03 8.81 3.89
C GLU A 85 -2.52 8.61 3.55
N ALA A 86 -2.87 7.43 3.04
CA ALA A 86 -4.27 7.09 2.75
C ALA A 86 -5.12 7.10 4.04
N ASN A 87 -4.58 6.58 5.15
CA ASN A 87 -5.27 6.56 6.44
C ASN A 87 -5.62 7.97 6.93
N ALA A 88 -4.75 8.95 6.71
CA ALA A 88 -5.06 10.34 7.08
C ALA A 88 -6.31 10.87 6.34
N LEU A 89 -6.43 10.55 5.06
CA LEU A 89 -7.59 10.95 4.25
C LEU A 89 -8.86 10.18 4.64
N GLU A 90 -8.74 8.89 4.95
CA GLU A 90 -9.84 8.02 5.39
C GLU A 90 -10.46 8.52 6.70
N VAL A 91 -9.65 8.98 7.66
CA VAL A 91 -10.14 9.58 8.92
C VAL A 91 -11.00 10.83 8.67
N LEU A 92 -10.74 11.57 7.60
CA LEU A 92 -11.58 12.68 7.14
C LEU A 92 -12.79 12.24 6.29
N GLY A 93 -13.08 10.94 6.23
CA GLY A 93 -14.21 10.39 5.46
C GLY A 93 -13.98 10.37 3.94
N LYS A 94 -12.74 10.55 3.47
CA LYS A 94 -12.38 10.46 2.06
C LYS A 94 -11.99 9.02 1.71
N SER A 95 -12.27 8.58 0.50
CA SER A 95 -12.02 7.20 0.05
C SER A 95 -11.07 7.20 -1.15
N PRO A 96 -9.76 7.01 -0.93
CA PRO A 96 -8.79 6.84 -2.02
C PRO A 96 -9.10 5.62 -2.90
N LEU A 97 -8.73 5.70 -4.18
CA LEU A 97 -8.85 4.57 -5.10
C LEU A 97 -7.75 3.53 -4.83
N LEU A 98 -8.12 2.27 -4.70
CA LEU A 98 -7.17 1.15 -4.69
C LEU A 98 -6.83 0.78 -6.15
N VAL A 99 -5.57 0.91 -6.52
CA VAL A 99 -5.04 0.52 -7.82
C VAL A 99 -4.22 -0.75 -7.64
N GLU A 100 -4.60 -1.82 -8.32
CA GLU A 100 -3.87 -3.08 -8.19
C GLU A 100 -2.44 -2.94 -8.68
N GLY A 101 -1.49 -3.14 -7.75
CA GLY A 101 -0.06 -3.18 -8.01
C GLY A 101 0.44 -4.62 -8.16
N SER A 102 1.69 -4.77 -8.57
CA SER A 102 2.32 -6.08 -8.73
C SER A 102 2.64 -6.73 -7.38
N ALA A 103 2.50 -8.05 -7.29
CA ALA A 103 2.81 -8.81 -6.08
C ALA A 103 4.29 -8.70 -5.67
N ASP A 104 5.17 -8.50 -6.65
CA ASP A 104 6.61 -8.35 -6.46
C ASP A 104 7.05 -6.93 -6.01
N ASN A 105 6.12 -5.99 -5.83
CA ASN A 105 6.35 -4.69 -5.18
C ASN A 105 6.42 -4.87 -3.65
N LEU A 106 7.29 -5.77 -3.21
CA LEU A 106 7.43 -6.11 -1.79
C LEU A 106 8.14 -4.99 -1.00
N LYS A 107 7.80 -4.88 0.29
CA LYS A 107 8.48 -3.99 1.23
C LYS A 107 9.64 -4.74 1.87
N VAL A 108 10.85 -4.25 1.72
CA VAL A 108 12.05 -4.81 2.33
C VAL A 108 12.13 -4.36 3.80
N THR A 109 11.84 -5.27 4.71
CA THR A 109 11.88 -5.04 6.16
C THR A 109 12.78 -6.05 6.89
N SER A 110 13.14 -7.16 6.23
CA SER A 110 13.94 -8.23 6.80
C SER A 110 15.06 -8.68 5.87
N ALA A 111 15.97 -9.52 6.38
CA ALA A 111 17.06 -10.08 5.57
C ALA A 111 16.52 -10.95 4.41
N ILE A 112 15.45 -11.72 4.65
CA ILE A 112 14.83 -12.55 3.60
C ILE A 112 14.21 -11.70 2.50
N ASP A 113 13.60 -10.56 2.84
CA ASP A 113 13.02 -9.66 1.84
C ASP A 113 14.09 -9.09 0.89
N ARG A 114 15.32 -8.85 1.40
CA ARG A 114 16.45 -8.42 0.56
C ARG A 114 16.84 -9.48 -0.47
N ILE A 115 16.85 -10.75 -0.05
CA ILE A 115 17.15 -11.87 -0.96
C ILE A 115 16.08 -11.97 -2.04
N LEU A 116 14.81 -11.87 -1.65
CA LEU A 116 13.68 -11.90 -2.59
C LEU A 116 13.73 -10.72 -3.57
N ALA A 117 13.98 -9.50 -3.06
CA ALA A 117 14.10 -8.31 -3.92
C ALA A 117 15.26 -8.44 -4.91
N ALA A 118 16.41 -8.93 -4.47
CA ALA A 118 17.56 -9.16 -5.34
C ALA A 118 17.24 -10.17 -6.45
N ALA A 119 16.59 -11.29 -6.12
CA ALA A 119 16.18 -12.29 -7.08
C ALA A 119 15.18 -11.76 -8.12
N ILE A 120 14.20 -10.96 -7.67
CA ILE A 120 13.23 -10.30 -8.55
C ILE A 120 13.94 -9.36 -9.54
N LEU A 121 14.82 -8.49 -9.05
CA LEU A 121 15.54 -7.54 -9.88
C LEU A 121 16.46 -8.22 -10.87
N GLU A 122 17.13 -9.30 -10.47
CA GLU A 122 18.00 -10.08 -11.36
C GLU A 122 17.20 -10.77 -12.47
N SER A 123 16.06 -11.39 -12.14
CA SER A 123 15.21 -12.03 -13.15
C SER A 123 14.71 -11.05 -14.22
N ARG A 124 14.47 -9.78 -13.84
CA ARG A 124 14.03 -8.75 -14.80
C ARG A 124 15.12 -8.32 -15.76
N LYS A 125 16.40 -8.32 -15.35
CA LYS A 125 17.52 -8.04 -16.26
C LYS A 125 17.65 -9.10 -17.34
N GLN A 126 17.46 -10.38 -16.99
CA GLN A 126 17.53 -11.50 -17.92
C GLN A 126 16.39 -11.50 -18.93
N SER A 127 15.23 -10.94 -18.59
CA SER A 127 14.07 -10.86 -19.49
C SER A 127 14.17 -9.75 -20.54
N VAL A 128 15.14 -8.85 -20.43
CA VAL A 128 15.38 -7.71 -21.35
C VAL A 128 16.51 -8.02 -22.34
N SER A 129 17.23 -9.12 -22.15
CA SER A 129 18.31 -9.60 -23.04
C SER A 129 17.75 -10.58 -24.04
#